data_fa0fab1512bc51fdc534b78cb1b335e2
#
_entry.id   fa0fab1512bc51fdc534b78cb1b335e2
#
_cell.length_a   1.000
_cell.length_b   1.000
_cell.length_c   1.000
_cell.angle_alpha   90.00
_cell.angle_beta   90.00
_cell.angle_gamma   90.00
#
_symmetry.space_group_name_H-M   'P 1'
#
loop_
_entity.id
_entity.type
_entity.pdbx_description
1 polymer ?
#
loop_
_entity_poly.entity_id
_entity_poly.type
_entity_poly.pdbx_seq_one_letter_code
_entity_poly.pdbx_strand_id
1 'polypeptide(L)'
;MTANLGGWQLNGIWRFDTGRPMIFTQDGSVNPNIPTYGMRPTLTGPVKVNHTSETSMLSNYFFNACDVSNGGQPCPNGDPNGVLVPTAAYTLGNAPRTYGGVRQPGTRIVNMALFKEFPMASVREGMRFEFRAEAFNVFNHPQFAGPDTTLGGGSFGQISDLAQSMREVQLGLKFYF
;
A
#
# COMPACT_ATOMS: atom_id res chain seq x y z
N MET A 1 -48.15 12.87 11.66
CA MET A 1 -46.68 13.02 11.60
C MET A 1 -46.23 12.42 10.26
N THR A 2 -46.01 13.23 9.25
CA THR A 2 -45.42 12.76 7.98
C THR A 2 -43.93 12.55 8.23
N ALA A 3 -43.47 11.31 8.20
CA ALA A 3 -42.06 11.03 8.27
C ALA A 3 -41.38 11.70 7.06
N ASN A 4 -40.55 12.70 7.32
CA ASN A 4 -39.84 13.44 6.29
C ASN A 4 -38.70 12.57 5.74
N LEU A 5 -39.02 11.69 4.79
CA LEU A 5 -38.07 10.77 4.15
C LEU A 5 -37.13 11.49 3.16
N GLY A 6 -37.38 12.77 2.85
CA GLY A 6 -36.56 13.60 1.99
C GLY A 6 -35.28 14.15 2.71
N GLY A 7 -34.41 14.78 1.95
CA GLY A 7 -33.21 15.47 2.46
C GLY A 7 -32.03 14.56 2.78
N TRP A 8 -32.01 13.33 2.29
CA TRP A 8 -30.85 12.44 2.33
C TRP A 8 -29.98 12.64 1.09
N GLN A 9 -28.68 12.66 1.30
CA GLN A 9 -27.69 12.64 0.22
C GLN A 9 -26.61 11.63 0.57
N LEU A 10 -26.31 10.74 -0.39
CA LEU A 10 -25.24 9.76 -0.28
C LEU A 10 -24.19 10.06 -1.34
N ASN A 11 -22.94 10.21 -0.92
CA ASN A 11 -21.80 10.39 -1.81
C ASN A 11 -20.79 9.25 -1.58
N GLY A 12 -20.06 8.88 -2.65
CA GLY A 12 -19.05 7.84 -2.55
C GLY A 12 -17.91 8.08 -3.52
N ILE A 13 -16.70 7.73 -3.09
CA ILE A 13 -15.48 7.76 -3.91
C ILE A 13 -14.87 6.36 -3.84
N TRP A 14 -14.67 5.76 -5.00
CA TRP A 14 -13.99 4.47 -5.15
C TRP A 14 -12.65 4.66 -5.83
N ARG A 15 -11.63 4.04 -5.28
CA ARG A 15 -10.31 3.98 -5.88
C ARG A 15 -9.82 2.54 -5.93
N PHE A 16 -9.54 2.08 -7.15
CA PHE A 16 -8.96 0.76 -7.41
C PHE A 16 -7.77 0.92 -8.35
N ASP A 17 -6.61 0.44 -7.92
CA ASP A 17 -5.43 0.35 -8.78
C ASP A 17 -4.65 -0.94 -8.54
N THR A 18 -3.85 -1.36 -9.51
CA THR A 18 -3.08 -2.61 -9.48
C THR A 18 -1.71 -2.47 -8.84
N GLY A 19 -1.41 -1.34 -8.27
CA GLY A 19 -0.09 -1.04 -7.72
C GLY A 19 0.94 -0.65 -8.79
N ARG A 20 2.08 -0.16 -8.33
CA ARG A 20 3.17 0.30 -9.20
C ARG A 20 4.12 -0.84 -9.52
N PRO A 21 4.78 -0.83 -10.69
CA PRO A 21 5.89 -1.73 -10.97
C PRO A 21 7.01 -1.56 -9.93
N MET A 22 7.77 -2.61 -9.67
CA MET A 22 8.87 -2.56 -8.71
C MET A 22 10.14 -1.98 -9.32
N ILE A 23 10.93 -1.34 -8.47
CA ILE A 23 12.27 -0.87 -8.77
C ILE A 23 13.20 -1.51 -7.75
N PHE A 24 14.14 -2.33 -8.21
CA PHE A 24 15.12 -2.97 -7.33
C PHE A 24 16.41 -2.18 -7.30
N THR A 25 16.88 -1.93 -6.10
CA THR A 25 18.15 -1.25 -5.81
C THR A 25 19.03 -2.13 -4.96
N GLN A 26 20.29 -1.79 -4.85
CA GLN A 26 21.26 -2.48 -4.01
C GLN A 26 21.91 -1.47 -3.09
N ASP A 27 22.07 -1.83 -1.80
CA ASP A 27 22.80 -1.03 -0.85
C ASP A 27 24.29 -0.97 -1.23
N GLY A 28 24.91 0.20 -1.07
CA GLY A 28 26.32 0.40 -1.32
C GLY A 28 27.27 -0.41 -0.42
N SER A 29 26.81 -0.82 0.75
CA SER A 29 27.55 -1.73 1.63
C SER A 29 27.83 -3.09 1.01
N VAL A 30 26.99 -3.52 0.07
CA VAL A 30 27.10 -4.82 -0.61
C VAL A 30 28.16 -4.80 -1.72
N ASN A 31 28.47 -3.62 -2.27
CA ASN A 31 29.53 -3.45 -3.27
C ASN A 31 30.20 -2.06 -3.13
N PRO A 32 31.19 -1.93 -2.21
CA PRO A 32 31.77 -0.64 -1.88
C PRO A 32 32.61 0.00 -3.01
N ASN A 33 32.87 -0.72 -4.08
CA ASN A 33 33.76 -0.27 -5.14
C ASN A 33 33.05 0.53 -6.26
N ILE A 34 31.75 0.72 -6.14
CA ILE A 34 30.96 1.49 -7.10
C ILE A 34 30.15 2.56 -6.35
N PRO A 35 30.05 3.79 -6.88
CA PRO A 35 29.21 4.82 -6.27
C PRO A 35 27.80 4.32 -6.05
N THR A 36 27.27 4.54 -4.86
CA THR A 36 26.04 3.93 -4.33
C THR A 36 24.73 4.37 -5.00
N TYR A 37 24.79 5.39 -5.83
CA TYR A 37 23.61 5.94 -6.47
C TYR A 37 23.10 5.09 -7.65
N GLY A 38 21.95 4.45 -7.45
CA GLY A 38 21.24 3.76 -8.52
C GLY A 38 21.82 2.41 -8.91
N MET A 39 22.61 1.79 -8.03
CA MET A 39 23.07 0.41 -8.25
C MET A 39 21.88 -0.53 -8.31
N ARG A 40 21.90 -1.37 -9.30
CA ARG A 40 20.89 -2.39 -9.53
C ARG A 40 21.47 -3.77 -9.26
N PRO A 41 20.73 -4.65 -8.58
CA PRO A 41 21.17 -6.02 -8.37
C PRO A 41 21.22 -6.80 -9.68
N THR A 42 21.79 -8.00 -9.61
CA THR A 42 21.76 -8.95 -10.70
C THR A 42 20.58 -9.90 -10.52
N LEU A 43 19.78 -10.05 -11.57
CA LEU A 43 18.71 -11.04 -11.65
C LEU A 43 19.25 -12.36 -12.20
N THR A 44 19.01 -13.45 -11.47
CA THR A 44 19.33 -14.83 -11.88
C THR A 44 18.11 -15.59 -12.37
N GLY A 45 16.92 -15.03 -12.16
CA GLY A 45 15.65 -15.64 -12.58
C GLY A 45 14.48 -14.64 -12.48
N PRO A 46 13.27 -15.11 -12.75
CA PRO A 46 12.07 -14.29 -12.67
C PRO A 46 11.68 -14.01 -11.21
N VAL A 47 11.42 -12.75 -10.89
CA VAL A 47 10.81 -12.38 -9.61
C VAL A 47 9.35 -12.85 -9.60
N LYS A 48 8.95 -13.51 -8.54
CA LYS A 48 7.60 -14.04 -8.32
C LYS A 48 7.03 -13.52 -7.00
N VAL A 49 5.74 -13.33 -6.96
CA VAL A 49 5.02 -12.97 -5.74
C VAL A 49 4.80 -14.22 -4.88
N ASN A 50 5.12 -14.16 -3.59
CA ASN A 50 5.03 -15.28 -2.66
C ASN A 50 3.75 -15.28 -1.82
N HIS A 51 3.01 -14.17 -1.77
CA HIS A 51 1.83 -14.09 -0.95
C HIS A 51 0.59 -14.68 -1.64
N THR A 52 -0.22 -15.38 -0.86
CA THR A 52 -1.51 -15.94 -1.29
C THR A 52 -2.71 -15.28 -0.59
N SER A 53 -2.46 -14.54 0.48
CA SER A 53 -3.48 -13.85 1.28
C SER A 53 -2.92 -12.56 1.88
N GLU A 54 -3.80 -11.69 2.37
CA GLU A 54 -3.41 -10.45 3.05
C GLU A 54 -2.57 -10.70 4.30
N THR A 55 -2.93 -11.73 5.08
CA THR A 55 -2.17 -12.13 6.27
C THR A 55 -0.76 -12.58 5.92
N SER A 56 -0.58 -13.28 4.79
CA SER A 56 0.73 -13.74 4.36
C SER A 56 1.64 -12.61 3.85
N MET A 57 1.09 -11.45 3.48
CA MET A 57 1.88 -10.28 3.08
C MET A 57 2.72 -9.71 4.22
N LEU A 58 2.23 -9.78 5.47
CA LEU A 58 2.93 -9.24 6.63
C LEU A 58 3.87 -10.24 7.29
N SER A 59 3.58 -11.53 7.18
CA SER A 59 4.36 -12.60 7.83
C SER A 59 5.44 -13.19 6.96
N ASN A 60 5.40 -12.96 5.65
CA ASN A 60 6.31 -13.54 4.68
C ASN A 60 6.92 -12.46 3.77
N TYR A 61 7.96 -12.83 3.04
CA TYR A 61 8.48 -11.99 1.98
C TYR A 61 7.44 -11.84 0.86
N PHE A 62 7.22 -10.61 0.41
CA PHE A 62 6.25 -10.30 -0.63
C PHE A 62 6.57 -10.97 -1.98
N PHE A 63 7.84 -11.09 -2.30
CA PHE A 63 8.35 -11.79 -3.49
C PHE A 63 9.43 -12.79 -3.08
N ASN A 64 9.92 -13.60 -4.03
CA ASN A 64 11.02 -14.55 -3.81
C ASN A 64 12.34 -13.78 -3.56
N ALA A 65 12.35 -13.02 -2.48
CA ALA A 65 13.47 -12.28 -1.97
C ALA A 65 14.31 -13.22 -1.10
N CYS A 66 15.56 -13.36 -1.45
CA CYS A 66 16.55 -13.96 -0.58
C CYS A 66 17.75 -13.03 -0.56
N ASP A 67 18.02 -12.43 0.58
CA ASP A 67 19.24 -11.66 0.77
C ASP A 67 20.37 -12.62 1.13
N VAL A 68 21.16 -12.99 0.14
CA VAL A 68 22.35 -13.82 0.33
C VAL A 68 23.48 -13.08 1.07
N SER A 69 23.40 -11.78 1.28
CA SER A 69 24.37 -11.01 2.06
C SER A 69 24.29 -11.31 3.56
N ASN A 70 23.20 -11.89 4.02
CA ASN A 70 23.00 -12.27 5.43
C ASN A 70 23.64 -13.63 5.80
N GLY A 71 24.78 -13.96 5.25
CA GLY A 71 25.59 -15.11 5.67
C GLY A 71 25.03 -16.46 5.28
N GLY A 72 24.26 -16.57 4.21
CA GLY A 72 23.79 -17.85 3.68
C GLY A 72 22.69 -18.52 4.51
N GLN A 73 21.99 -17.76 5.36
CA GLN A 73 20.81 -18.28 6.05
C GLN A 73 19.73 -18.60 5.02
N PRO A 74 19.12 -19.79 5.10
CA PRO A 74 18.03 -20.13 4.19
C PRO A 74 16.89 -19.15 4.37
N CYS A 75 16.35 -18.66 3.27
CA CYS A 75 15.14 -17.82 3.31
C CYS A 75 14.02 -18.56 4.02
N PRO A 76 13.34 -17.97 5.01
CA PRO A 76 12.33 -18.64 5.84
C PRO A 76 11.20 -19.29 5.04
N ASN A 77 11.00 -18.90 3.79
CA ASN A 77 9.92 -19.37 2.92
C ASN A 77 10.33 -20.42 1.88
N GLY A 78 11.47 -21.06 2.09
CA GLY A 78 11.84 -22.21 1.28
C GLY A 78 12.33 -21.92 -0.14
N ASP A 79 12.63 -20.68 -0.47
CA ASP A 79 13.34 -20.33 -1.70
C ASP A 79 14.82 -20.08 -1.38
N PRO A 80 15.67 -21.14 -1.38
CA PRO A 80 17.08 -21.02 -1.05
C PRO A 80 17.87 -20.23 -2.10
N ASN A 81 17.26 -19.95 -3.25
CA ASN A 81 17.88 -19.26 -4.36
C ASN A 81 17.10 -17.99 -4.66
N GLY A 82 17.32 -16.95 -3.87
CA GLY A 82 16.82 -15.62 -4.23
C GLY A 82 17.29 -15.27 -5.64
N VAL A 83 16.36 -14.75 -6.43
CA VAL A 83 16.65 -14.39 -7.84
C VAL A 83 17.35 -13.04 -7.98
N LEU A 84 17.46 -12.30 -6.89
CA LEU A 84 18.15 -11.01 -6.81
C LEU A 84 19.44 -11.22 -6.01
N VAL A 85 20.56 -11.14 -6.68
CA VAL A 85 21.88 -11.32 -6.05
C VAL A 85 22.70 -10.03 -6.13
N PRO A 86 23.62 -9.82 -5.17
CA PRO A 86 24.55 -8.71 -5.23
C PRO A 86 25.31 -8.72 -6.55
N THR A 87 25.45 -7.55 -7.13
CA THR A 87 26.28 -7.38 -8.34
C THR A 87 27.73 -7.52 -7.99
N ALA A 88 28.47 -8.28 -8.78
CA ALA A 88 29.92 -8.47 -8.59
C ALA A 88 30.67 -7.14 -8.65
N ALA A 89 31.81 -7.07 -7.97
CA ALA A 89 32.67 -5.89 -7.96
C ALA A 89 33.02 -5.44 -9.41
N TYR A 90 33.00 -4.15 -9.63
CA TYR A 90 33.30 -3.52 -10.94
C TYR A 90 32.37 -3.91 -12.09
N THR A 91 31.21 -4.51 -11.78
CA THR A 91 30.20 -4.86 -12.81
C THR A 91 28.88 -4.12 -12.59
N LEU A 92 28.08 -4.05 -13.62
CA LEU A 92 26.74 -3.47 -13.55
C LEU A 92 25.70 -4.59 -13.43
N GLY A 93 24.74 -4.42 -12.53
CA GLY A 93 23.61 -5.35 -12.40
C GLY A 93 22.70 -5.30 -13.64
N ASN A 94 22.09 -6.43 -13.94
CA ASN A 94 21.22 -6.62 -15.09
C ASN A 94 19.74 -6.34 -14.79
N ALA A 95 19.37 -6.10 -13.52
CA ALA A 95 17.99 -5.78 -13.17
C ALA A 95 17.50 -4.56 -13.98
N PRO A 96 16.32 -4.62 -14.59
CA PRO A 96 15.79 -3.49 -15.34
C PRO A 96 15.50 -2.31 -14.39
N ARG A 97 15.51 -1.09 -14.92
CA ARG A 97 15.20 0.10 -14.15
C ARG A 97 13.82 0.03 -13.48
N THR A 98 12.90 -0.62 -14.15
CA THR A 98 11.54 -0.87 -13.65
C THR A 98 11.17 -2.31 -14.01
N TYR A 99 10.83 -3.11 -13.00
CA TYR A 99 10.43 -4.49 -13.19
C TYR A 99 8.91 -4.59 -13.25
N GLY A 100 8.37 -4.81 -14.45
CA GLY A 100 6.93 -4.85 -14.70
C GLY A 100 6.26 -6.20 -14.38
N GLY A 101 7.05 -7.26 -14.20
CA GLY A 101 6.53 -8.62 -13.94
C GLY A 101 5.89 -8.80 -12.57
N VAL A 102 6.28 -7.98 -11.59
CA VAL A 102 5.68 -7.95 -10.27
C VAL A 102 5.36 -6.51 -9.89
N ARG A 103 4.18 -6.32 -9.32
CA ARG A 103 3.71 -5.01 -8.86
C ARG A 103 3.59 -4.98 -7.34
N GLN A 104 3.76 -3.81 -6.77
CA GLN A 104 3.43 -3.53 -5.37
C GLN A 104 1.95 -3.83 -5.10
N PRO A 105 1.54 -3.97 -3.82
CA PRO A 105 0.14 -4.09 -3.48
C PRO A 105 -0.71 -2.99 -4.13
N GLY A 106 -1.85 -3.37 -4.68
CA GLY A 106 -2.81 -2.44 -5.26
C GLY A 106 -3.63 -1.73 -4.19
N THR A 107 -4.28 -0.64 -4.56
CA THR A 107 -5.18 0.12 -3.69
C THR A 107 -6.63 -0.29 -3.95
N ARG A 108 -7.39 -0.52 -2.88
CA ARG A 108 -8.84 -0.81 -2.92
C ARG A 108 -9.52 -0.04 -1.81
N ILE A 109 -9.92 1.18 -2.08
CA ILE A 109 -10.53 2.08 -1.08
C ILE A 109 -11.91 2.50 -1.54
N VAL A 110 -12.83 2.50 -0.59
CA VAL A 110 -14.17 3.06 -0.75
C VAL A 110 -14.42 4.01 0.42
N ASN A 111 -14.63 5.27 0.10
CA ASN A 111 -15.03 6.30 1.05
C ASN A 111 -16.48 6.64 0.80
N MET A 112 -17.27 6.79 1.86
CA MET A 112 -18.69 7.13 1.77
C MET A 112 -19.03 8.26 2.72
N ALA A 113 -19.96 9.10 2.30
CA ALA A 113 -20.50 10.18 3.10
C ALA A 113 -22.02 10.22 2.98
N LEU A 114 -22.67 10.21 4.14
CA LEU A 114 -24.13 10.33 4.26
C LEU A 114 -24.47 11.66 4.92
N PHE A 115 -25.34 12.40 4.27
CA PHE A 115 -25.83 13.67 4.76
C PHE A 115 -27.34 13.59 4.97
N LYS A 116 -27.83 14.27 5.98
CA LYS A 116 -29.25 14.44 6.23
C LYS A 116 -29.54 15.87 6.61
N GLU A 117 -30.38 16.54 5.84
CA GLU A 117 -30.90 17.85 6.17
C GLU A 117 -32.26 17.77 6.88
N PHE A 118 -32.41 18.55 7.92
CA PHE A 118 -33.64 18.76 8.66
C PHE A 118 -34.05 20.24 8.54
N PRO A 119 -34.98 20.56 7.65
CA PRO A 119 -35.48 21.95 7.54
C PRO A 119 -36.27 22.31 8.79
N MET A 120 -35.98 23.47 9.34
CA MET A 120 -36.63 24.04 10.52
C MET A 120 -37.43 25.34 10.16
N ALA A 121 -38.02 25.35 8.98
CA ALA A 121 -38.75 26.50 8.45
C ALA A 121 -39.92 26.92 9.33
N SER A 122 -40.44 26.04 10.19
CA SER A 122 -41.46 26.39 11.18
C SER A 122 -40.97 27.29 12.32
N VAL A 123 -39.65 27.33 12.55
CA VAL A 123 -39.04 28.20 13.58
C VAL A 123 -38.55 29.51 12.96
N ARG A 124 -37.86 29.42 11.83
CA ARG A 124 -37.41 30.61 11.07
C ARG A 124 -37.14 30.19 9.62
N GLU A 125 -37.47 31.06 8.69
CA GLU A 125 -37.16 30.86 7.26
C GLU A 125 -35.64 30.79 7.06
N GLY A 126 -35.20 29.77 6.30
CA GLY A 126 -33.78 29.50 6.04
C GLY A 126 -33.05 28.66 7.11
N MET A 127 -33.66 28.45 8.29
CA MET A 127 -33.08 27.65 9.35
C MET A 127 -33.09 26.18 9.00
N ARG A 128 -31.94 25.52 9.11
CA ARG A 128 -31.81 24.09 8.90
C ARG A 128 -30.67 23.49 9.74
N PHE A 129 -30.84 22.23 10.02
CA PHE A 129 -29.85 21.43 10.69
C PHE A 129 -29.36 20.35 9.72
N GLU A 130 -28.05 20.15 9.64
CA GLU A 130 -27.43 19.15 8.77
C GLU A 130 -26.61 18.18 9.62
N PHE A 131 -26.95 16.91 9.52
CA PHE A 131 -26.17 15.82 10.06
C PHE A 131 -25.29 15.25 8.96
N ARG A 132 -24.02 14.95 9.28
CA ARG A 132 -23.04 14.32 8.40
C ARG A 132 -22.44 13.10 9.07
N ALA A 133 -22.38 12.00 8.34
CA ALA A 133 -21.63 10.81 8.71
C ALA A 133 -20.69 10.48 7.56
N GLU A 134 -19.39 10.51 7.80
CA GLU A 134 -18.37 10.24 6.80
C GLU A 134 -17.55 9.04 7.25
N ALA A 135 -17.33 8.08 6.35
CA ALA A 135 -16.53 6.90 6.59
C ALA A 135 -15.46 6.78 5.53
N PHE A 136 -14.20 6.86 5.94
CA PHE A 136 -13.05 6.59 5.10
C PHE A 136 -12.69 5.11 5.24
N ASN A 137 -12.38 4.46 4.11
CA ASN A 137 -12.14 3.03 4.04
C ASN A 137 -13.28 2.23 4.70
N VAL A 138 -14.51 2.44 4.21
CA VAL A 138 -15.75 1.94 4.82
C VAL A 138 -15.74 0.42 5.05
N PHE A 139 -15.09 -0.34 4.15
CA PHE A 139 -14.95 -1.79 4.27
C PHE A 139 -13.80 -2.24 5.17
N ASN A 140 -13.04 -1.29 5.73
CA ASN A 140 -11.86 -1.56 6.57
C ASN A 140 -10.85 -2.49 5.89
N HIS A 141 -10.62 -2.29 4.59
CA HIS A 141 -9.67 -3.09 3.84
C HIS A 141 -8.24 -2.56 4.07
N PRO A 142 -7.29 -3.36 4.57
CA PRO A 142 -5.92 -2.90 4.79
C PRO A 142 -5.27 -2.51 3.46
N GLN A 143 -4.60 -1.36 3.45
CA GLN A 143 -3.84 -0.87 2.30
C GLN A 143 -2.36 -0.99 2.63
N PHE A 144 -1.69 -1.99 2.08
CA PHE A 144 -0.28 -2.24 2.33
C PHE A 144 0.62 -1.26 1.56
N ALA A 145 1.69 -0.83 2.20
CA ALA A 145 2.79 -0.14 1.52
C ALA A 145 3.52 -1.09 0.57
N GLY A 146 4.39 -0.57 -0.27
CA GLY A 146 5.28 -1.40 -1.07
C GLY A 146 6.29 -2.14 -0.19
N PRO A 147 6.74 -3.33 -0.60
CA PRO A 147 7.83 -4.03 0.07
C PRO A 147 9.15 -3.26 -0.09
N ASP A 148 10.06 -3.47 0.85
CA ASP A 148 11.43 -3.00 0.67
C ASP A 148 12.07 -3.72 -0.52
N THR A 149 12.64 -2.95 -1.43
CA THR A 149 13.26 -3.44 -2.67
C THR A 149 14.76 -3.20 -2.71
N THR A 150 15.36 -2.83 -1.58
CA THR A 150 16.80 -2.56 -1.45
C THR A 150 17.54 -3.79 -0.99
N LEU A 151 18.23 -4.46 -1.91
CA LEU A 151 19.07 -5.62 -1.61
C LEU A 151 20.22 -5.22 -0.67
N GLY A 152 20.42 -5.96 0.39
CA GLY A 152 21.36 -5.64 1.47
C GLY A 152 20.72 -4.95 2.68
N GLY A 153 19.47 -4.51 2.55
CA GLY A 153 18.67 -4.00 3.67
C GLY A 153 18.09 -5.13 4.51
N GLY A 154 17.99 -4.94 5.83
CA GLY A 154 17.47 -5.96 6.74
C GLY A 154 15.99 -6.31 6.56
N SER A 155 15.23 -5.49 5.83
CA SER A 155 13.81 -5.64 5.52
C SER A 155 13.54 -6.01 4.06
N PHE A 156 14.59 -6.33 3.29
CA PHE A 156 14.46 -6.63 1.87
C PHE A 156 13.35 -7.65 1.58
N GLY A 157 12.40 -7.29 0.71
CA GLY A 157 11.25 -8.11 0.35
C GLY A 157 10.10 -8.11 1.35
N GLN A 158 10.21 -7.42 2.48
CA GLN A 158 9.17 -7.36 3.52
C GLN A 158 8.33 -6.09 3.40
N ILE A 159 7.08 -6.18 3.82
CA ILE A 159 6.19 -5.03 4.00
C ILE A 159 6.12 -4.74 5.50
N SER A 160 6.55 -3.54 5.91
CA SER A 160 6.56 -3.09 7.31
C SER A 160 5.41 -2.16 7.65
N ASP A 161 4.80 -1.53 6.64
CA ASP A 161 3.89 -0.43 6.84
C ASP A 161 2.58 -0.56 6.06
N LEU A 162 1.59 0.18 6.50
CA LEU A 162 0.37 0.44 5.76
C LEU A 162 0.51 1.73 4.95
N ALA A 163 0.04 1.71 3.71
CA ALA A 163 0.02 2.89 2.84
C ALA A 163 -1.04 3.92 3.26
N GLN A 164 -2.08 3.46 3.96
CA GLN A 164 -3.16 4.33 4.44
C GLN A 164 -3.72 3.80 5.76
N SER A 165 -4.38 4.71 6.51
CA SER A 165 -5.05 4.39 7.76
C SER A 165 -6.14 3.32 7.58
N MET A 166 -6.43 2.62 8.66
CA MET A 166 -7.62 1.79 8.78
C MET A 166 -8.89 2.66 8.65
N ARG A 167 -10.04 2.05 8.80
CA ARG A 167 -11.31 2.76 8.72
C ARG A 167 -11.38 3.89 9.76
N GLU A 168 -11.69 5.07 9.28
CA GLU A 168 -11.99 6.24 10.10
C GLU A 168 -13.43 6.65 9.87
N VAL A 169 -14.14 6.95 10.96
CA VAL A 169 -15.52 7.43 10.90
C VAL A 169 -15.59 8.75 11.64
N GLN A 170 -16.14 9.75 10.98
CA GLN A 170 -16.41 11.03 11.62
C GLN A 170 -17.89 11.40 11.49
N LEU A 171 -18.40 12.02 12.56
CA LEU A 171 -19.75 12.55 12.62
C LEU A 171 -19.67 14.05 12.76
N GLY A 172 -20.51 14.76 12.04
CA GLY A 172 -20.57 16.20 12.07
C GLY A 172 -22.00 16.69 12.16
N LEU A 173 -22.19 17.79 12.86
CA LEU A 173 -23.46 18.50 12.96
C LEU A 173 -23.22 19.94 12.55
N LYS A 174 -24.06 20.46 11.66
CA LYS A 174 -23.99 21.84 11.20
C LYS A 174 -25.35 22.48 11.32
N PHE A 175 -25.36 23.66 11.88
CA PHE A 175 -26.56 24.46 12.07
C PHE A 175 -26.47 25.72 11.24
N TYR A 176 -27.52 26.03 10.50
CA TYR A 176 -27.66 27.22 9.70
C TYR A 176 -28.82 28.04 10.27
N PHE A 177 -28.61 29.34 10.49
CA PHE A 177 -29.60 30.26 11.09
C PHE A 177 -29.65 31.58 10.33
#